data_0d8b68c3a29586afe8afa8db353a8545
#
_entry.id   0d8b68c3a29586afe8afa8db353a8545
#
_cell.length_a   1.000
_cell.length_b   1.000
_cell.length_c   1.000
_cell.angle_alpha   90.00
_cell.angle_beta   90.00
_cell.angle_gamma   90.00
#
_symmetry.space_group_name_H-M   'P 1'
#
loop_
_entity.id
_entity.type
_entity.pdbx_description
1 polymer ?
#
loop_
_entity_poly.entity_id
_entity_poly.type
_entity_poly.pdbx_seq_one_letter_code
_entity_poly.pdbx_strand_id
1 'polypeptide(L)'
;MLLGRIAIYSLAASILAGCAVGRTTVDVSAPQGTNPTTGKYVRIDSVQDNRTFTVKPPSADMASLDPDEDSSDASKARAIGRKRNGYGKALGDVVLPEGKTASGLVESALATGFQEAGYIVVKQGDPNFAAAAPVTAQIIDFWAWFQPGFWSITTNQKSELQLSGDVGALHGAQTVKTRVSESKQVVVSSDWQEIVEKGLSAVTLRTKELVSGK
;
A
#
# COMPACT_ATOMS: atom_id res chain seq x y z
N MET A 1 6.41 -4.77 -52.02
CA MET A 1 5.61 -4.03 -51.02
C MET A 1 5.16 -4.83 -49.79
N LEU A 2 5.15 -6.16 -49.82
CA LEU A 2 4.71 -7.00 -48.68
C LEU A 2 5.75 -7.12 -47.56
N LEU A 3 7.02 -7.20 -47.87
CA LEU A 3 8.12 -7.33 -46.89
C LEU A 3 8.30 -6.11 -46.01
N GLY A 4 8.05 -4.91 -46.52
CA GLY A 4 8.15 -3.67 -45.73
C GLY A 4 7.05 -3.53 -44.66
N ARG A 5 5.87 -4.09 -44.90
CA ARG A 5 4.77 -4.06 -43.94
C ARG A 5 4.96 -5.02 -42.76
N ILE A 6 5.56 -6.20 -43.02
CA ILE A 6 5.85 -7.19 -41.97
C ILE A 6 6.92 -6.65 -41.01
N ALA A 7 7.92 -5.96 -41.51
CA ALA A 7 8.99 -5.36 -40.67
C ALA A 7 8.45 -4.26 -39.73
N ILE A 8 7.48 -3.45 -40.19
CA ILE A 8 6.87 -2.39 -39.37
C ILE A 8 6.01 -2.99 -38.25
N TYR A 9 5.28 -4.07 -38.52
CA TYR A 9 4.47 -4.74 -37.47
C TYR A 9 5.34 -5.45 -36.44
N SER A 10 6.47 -6.04 -36.83
CA SER A 10 7.43 -6.67 -35.92
C SER A 10 8.11 -5.65 -35.00
N LEU A 11 8.42 -4.45 -35.48
CA LEU A 11 9.02 -3.38 -34.70
C LEU A 11 8.02 -2.77 -33.68
N ALA A 12 6.74 -2.60 -34.10
CA ALA A 12 5.70 -2.09 -33.21
C ALA A 12 5.37 -3.06 -32.06
N ALA A 13 5.41 -4.38 -32.31
CA ALA A 13 5.21 -5.40 -31.28
C ALA A 13 6.34 -5.43 -30.24
N SER A 14 7.57 -5.10 -30.63
CA SER A 14 8.73 -5.07 -29.73
C SER A 14 8.70 -3.89 -28.75
N ILE A 15 8.05 -2.79 -29.09
CA ILE A 15 7.95 -1.60 -28.23
C ILE A 15 6.93 -1.81 -27.09
N LEU A 16 5.90 -2.62 -27.30
CA LEU A 16 4.91 -2.93 -26.26
C LEU A 16 5.41 -3.92 -25.20
N ALA A 17 6.41 -4.75 -25.52
CA ALA A 17 6.98 -5.70 -24.57
C ALA A 17 7.90 -5.04 -23.53
N GLY A 18 8.47 -3.87 -23.81
CA GLY A 18 9.39 -3.16 -22.92
C GLY A 18 8.77 -2.63 -21.64
N CYS A 19 7.47 -2.32 -21.63
CA CYS A 19 6.78 -1.77 -20.45
C CYS A 19 6.37 -2.84 -19.42
N ALA A 20 6.41 -4.12 -19.76
CA ALA A 20 5.96 -5.20 -18.89
C ALA A 20 7.02 -5.66 -17.87
N VAL A 21 8.29 -5.44 -18.15
CA VAL A 21 9.43 -5.94 -17.38
C VAL A 21 10.19 -4.77 -16.72
N GLY A 22 10.78 -5.02 -15.56
CA GLY A 22 11.54 -4.04 -14.78
C GLY A 22 10.69 -3.32 -13.71
N ARG A 23 11.37 -2.54 -12.89
CA ARG A 23 10.78 -1.75 -11.81
C ARG A 23 9.82 -0.70 -12.36
N THR A 24 8.69 -0.52 -11.69
CA THR A 24 7.68 0.49 -12.04
C THR A 24 7.41 1.37 -10.84
N THR A 25 7.49 2.67 -11.04
CA THR A 25 7.11 3.66 -10.02
C THR A 25 5.63 3.99 -10.16
N VAL A 26 4.90 3.92 -9.05
CA VAL A 26 3.46 4.20 -8.98
C VAL A 26 3.22 5.23 -7.88
N ASP A 27 2.63 6.34 -8.25
CA ASP A 27 2.30 7.40 -7.29
C ASP A 27 0.93 7.12 -6.65
N VAL A 28 0.96 6.79 -5.36
CA VAL A 28 -0.20 6.43 -4.55
C VAL A 28 -0.51 7.57 -3.60
N SER A 29 -1.80 7.87 -3.42
CA SER A 29 -2.31 8.83 -2.46
C SER A 29 -3.11 8.12 -1.36
N ALA A 30 -2.83 8.46 -0.10
CA ALA A 30 -3.65 8.02 1.01
C ALA A 30 -4.93 8.88 1.09
N PRO A 31 -6.03 8.36 1.66
CA PRO A 31 -7.21 9.16 1.99
C PRO A 31 -6.82 10.38 2.81
N GLN A 32 -7.49 11.48 2.57
CA GLN A 32 -7.25 12.74 3.28
C GLN A 32 -8.48 13.08 4.13
N GLY A 33 -8.28 13.19 5.43
CA GLY A 33 -9.27 13.65 6.38
C GLY A 33 -9.01 15.09 6.81
N THR A 34 -9.98 15.66 7.51
CA THR A 34 -9.86 16.95 8.18
C THR A 34 -10.16 16.78 9.65
N ASN A 35 -9.42 17.49 10.51
CA ASN A 35 -9.71 17.49 11.93
C ASN A 35 -11.11 18.05 12.19
N PRO A 36 -11.91 17.42 13.05
CA PRO A 36 -13.16 18.00 13.54
C PRO A 36 -12.87 19.25 14.36
N THR A 37 -13.88 20.13 14.48
CA THR A 37 -13.77 21.39 15.26
C THR A 37 -13.70 21.14 16.76
N THR A 38 -14.21 20.00 17.22
CA THR A 38 -14.21 19.58 18.63
C THR A 38 -13.89 18.09 18.70
N GLY A 39 -13.17 17.66 19.72
CA GLY A 39 -12.82 16.25 19.90
C GLY A 39 -11.68 16.07 20.90
N LYS A 40 -11.35 14.82 21.18
CA LYS A 40 -10.17 14.47 21.94
C LYS A 40 -8.95 14.47 21.03
N TYR A 41 -7.81 14.85 21.58
CA TYR A 41 -6.55 14.89 20.84
C TYR A 41 -5.89 13.51 20.79
N VAL A 42 -5.40 13.15 19.62
CA VAL A 42 -4.58 11.95 19.39
C VAL A 42 -3.34 12.34 18.60
N ARG A 43 -2.21 11.68 18.87
CA ARG A 43 -1.00 11.80 18.07
C ARG A 43 -0.51 10.42 17.66
N ILE A 44 0.00 10.33 16.43
CA ILE A 44 0.68 9.13 15.95
C ILE A 44 2.17 9.33 16.17
N ASP A 45 2.74 8.66 17.18
CA ASP A 45 4.14 8.83 17.56
C ASP A 45 5.09 8.13 16.58
N SER A 46 4.68 6.99 16.02
CA SER A 46 5.46 6.29 15.01
C SER A 46 4.62 5.29 14.20
N VAL A 47 5.01 5.10 12.93
CA VAL A 47 4.59 3.98 12.09
C VAL A 47 5.84 3.27 11.59
N GLN A 48 6.12 2.10 12.16
CA GLN A 48 7.30 1.31 11.84
C GLN A 48 6.98 0.28 10.75
N ASP A 49 7.85 0.20 9.74
CA ASP A 49 7.74 -0.81 8.67
C ASP A 49 8.50 -2.08 9.07
N ASN A 50 7.78 -3.05 9.61
CA ASN A 50 8.29 -4.34 10.06
C ASN A 50 7.97 -5.47 9.08
N ARG A 51 7.68 -5.16 7.82
CA ARG A 51 7.40 -6.16 6.78
C ARG A 51 8.61 -7.06 6.54
N THR A 52 8.36 -8.34 6.41
CA THR A 52 9.38 -9.33 6.04
C THR A 52 9.38 -9.52 4.52
N PHE A 53 10.54 -9.33 3.88
CA PHE A 53 10.72 -9.56 2.45
C PHE A 53 11.37 -10.92 2.19
N THR A 54 10.73 -11.74 1.37
CA THR A 54 11.18 -13.08 1.02
C THR A 54 11.82 -13.10 -0.38
N VAL A 55 13.02 -13.65 -0.53
CA VAL A 55 13.75 -13.65 -1.81
C VAL A 55 13.03 -14.45 -2.89
N LYS A 56 12.50 -15.62 -2.57
CA LYS A 56 11.74 -16.49 -3.50
C LYS A 56 10.44 -16.93 -2.83
N PRO A 57 9.45 -16.04 -2.73
CA PRO A 57 8.23 -16.37 -2.01
C PRO A 57 7.43 -17.46 -2.76
N PRO A 58 6.81 -18.40 -2.03
CA PRO A 58 5.99 -19.45 -2.62
C PRO A 58 4.68 -18.94 -3.23
N SER A 59 4.26 -17.72 -2.86
CA SER A 59 3.02 -17.10 -3.37
C SER A 59 3.21 -15.61 -3.68
N ALA A 60 2.35 -15.07 -4.54
CA ALA A 60 2.44 -13.68 -5.01
C ALA A 60 2.06 -12.66 -3.94
N ASP A 61 1.30 -13.05 -2.92
CA ASP A 61 0.83 -12.22 -1.82
C ASP A 61 1.88 -11.98 -0.73
N MET A 62 3.08 -12.55 -0.85
CA MET A 62 4.20 -12.31 0.05
C MET A 62 5.11 -11.21 -0.46
N ALA A 63 5.47 -10.28 0.41
CA ALA A 63 6.37 -9.19 0.08
C ALA A 63 7.74 -9.72 -0.38
N SER A 64 8.23 -9.20 -1.49
CA SER A 64 9.49 -9.63 -2.10
C SER A 64 10.03 -8.55 -3.03
N LEU A 65 11.34 -8.44 -3.13
CA LEU A 65 12.03 -7.60 -4.12
C LEU A 65 12.91 -8.46 -5.03
N ASP A 66 13.28 -7.90 -6.16
CA ASP A 66 14.24 -8.52 -7.05
C ASP A 66 15.63 -8.47 -6.40
N PRO A 67 16.28 -9.62 -6.15
CA PRO A 67 17.61 -9.63 -5.55
C PRO A 67 18.70 -9.05 -6.49
N ASP A 68 18.44 -9.00 -7.80
CA ASP A 68 19.35 -8.46 -8.81
C ASP A 68 19.14 -6.94 -9.02
N GLU A 69 18.08 -6.36 -8.42
CA GLU A 69 17.85 -4.92 -8.35
C GLU A 69 18.20 -4.36 -6.95
N ASP A 70 18.05 -3.05 -6.75
CA ASP A 70 18.26 -2.44 -5.44
C ASP A 70 17.25 -2.96 -4.41
N SER A 71 17.71 -3.74 -3.45
CA SER A 71 16.96 -4.31 -2.33
C SER A 71 17.34 -3.67 -0.97
N SER A 72 17.88 -2.45 -1.01
CA SER A 72 18.18 -1.66 0.19
C SER A 72 16.95 -1.41 1.06
N ASP A 73 17.15 -1.02 2.30
CA ASP A 73 16.04 -0.67 3.19
C ASP A 73 15.23 0.52 2.67
N ALA A 74 15.87 1.44 1.93
CA ALA A 74 15.18 2.52 1.23
C ALA A 74 14.24 1.98 0.13
N SER A 75 14.67 0.99 -0.64
CA SER A 75 13.83 0.33 -1.65
C SER A 75 12.71 -0.49 -1.02
N LYS A 76 12.97 -1.20 0.08
CA LYS A 76 11.93 -1.94 0.83
C LYS A 76 10.86 -1.01 1.38
N ALA A 77 11.26 0.15 1.94
CA ALA A 77 10.32 1.14 2.47
C ALA A 77 9.36 1.67 1.39
N ARG A 78 9.78 1.71 0.13
CA ARG A 78 9.01 2.16 -1.03
C ARG A 78 8.24 1.03 -1.74
N ALA A 79 8.61 -0.22 -1.53
CA ALA A 79 8.01 -1.36 -2.23
C ALA A 79 6.56 -1.58 -1.79
N ILE A 80 5.65 -1.69 -2.76
CA ILE A 80 4.20 -1.90 -2.53
C ILE A 80 3.65 -3.12 -3.26
N GLY A 81 4.43 -3.73 -4.17
CA GLY A 81 4.00 -4.89 -4.92
C GLY A 81 5.10 -5.43 -5.83
N ARG A 82 4.83 -6.56 -6.47
CA ARG A 82 5.72 -7.16 -7.47
C ARG A 82 4.94 -7.73 -8.63
N LYS A 83 5.31 -7.36 -9.84
CA LYS A 83 4.74 -7.90 -11.07
C LYS A 83 5.17 -9.35 -11.26
N ARG A 84 4.22 -10.21 -11.67
CA ARG A 84 4.48 -11.61 -12.00
C ARG A 84 3.69 -12.02 -13.24
N ASN A 85 4.24 -12.93 -14.03
CA ASN A 85 3.48 -13.56 -15.11
C ASN A 85 2.58 -14.68 -14.59
N GLY A 86 1.79 -15.28 -15.49
CA GLY A 86 0.87 -16.38 -15.16
C GLY A 86 1.53 -17.66 -14.61
N TYR A 87 2.85 -17.78 -14.73
CA TYR A 87 3.65 -18.89 -14.19
C TYR A 87 4.32 -18.52 -12.85
N GLY A 88 4.02 -17.34 -12.29
CA GLY A 88 4.60 -16.85 -11.04
C GLY A 88 6.00 -16.25 -11.16
N LYS A 89 6.60 -16.20 -12.37
CA LYS A 89 7.91 -15.58 -12.58
C LYS A 89 7.82 -14.07 -12.36
N ALA A 90 8.72 -13.54 -11.54
CA ALA A 90 8.85 -12.12 -11.31
C ALA A 90 9.23 -11.36 -12.60
N LEU A 91 8.61 -10.20 -12.80
CA LEU A 91 8.80 -9.33 -13.95
C LEU A 91 9.32 -7.94 -13.55
N GLY A 92 9.36 -7.62 -12.26
CA GLY A 92 9.85 -6.36 -11.73
C GLY A 92 9.06 -5.87 -10.52
N ASP A 93 9.65 -4.99 -9.74
CA ASP A 93 9.08 -4.46 -8.53
C ASP A 93 8.14 -3.28 -8.81
N VAL A 94 7.16 -3.08 -7.94
CA VAL A 94 6.30 -1.90 -7.93
C VAL A 94 6.62 -1.10 -6.68
N VAL A 95 7.08 0.13 -6.90
CA VAL A 95 7.60 0.99 -5.84
C VAL A 95 6.94 2.38 -5.87
N LEU A 96 6.90 3.03 -4.72
CA LEU A 96 6.51 4.43 -4.61
C LEU A 96 7.58 5.36 -5.16
N PRO A 97 7.25 6.62 -5.54
CA PRO A 97 8.22 7.64 -5.87
C PRO A 97 9.21 7.91 -4.72
N GLU A 98 10.34 8.51 -5.04
CA GLU A 98 11.26 9.00 -4.00
C GLU A 98 10.55 9.96 -3.05
N GLY A 99 10.89 9.87 -1.76
CA GLY A 99 10.26 10.65 -0.70
C GLY A 99 8.93 10.09 -0.18
N LYS A 100 8.31 9.12 -0.85
CA LYS A 100 7.13 8.39 -0.34
C LYS A 100 7.51 7.01 0.19
N THR A 101 6.86 6.59 1.28
CA THR A 101 7.06 5.27 1.91
C THR A 101 5.73 4.62 2.27
N ALA A 102 5.74 3.30 2.41
CA ALA A 102 4.57 2.57 2.90
C ALA A 102 4.13 3.06 4.29
N SER A 103 5.09 3.35 5.19
CA SER A 103 4.80 3.91 6.51
C SER A 103 4.13 5.26 6.45
N GLY A 104 4.56 6.17 5.57
CA GLY A 104 3.94 7.48 5.40
C GLY A 104 2.51 7.41 4.83
N LEU A 105 2.26 6.47 3.91
CA LEU A 105 0.90 6.23 3.40
C LEU A 105 -0.01 5.65 4.49
N VAL A 106 0.48 4.70 5.26
CA VAL A 106 -0.27 4.10 6.38
C VAL A 106 -0.53 5.13 7.47
N GLU A 107 0.46 5.96 7.83
CA GLU A 107 0.28 7.06 8.80
C GLU A 107 -0.86 7.99 8.38
N SER A 108 -0.91 8.38 7.10
CA SER A 108 -1.96 9.24 6.57
C SER A 108 -3.34 8.56 6.62
N ALA A 109 -3.42 7.26 6.30
CA ALA A 109 -4.66 6.49 6.38
C ALA A 109 -5.16 6.34 7.82
N LEU A 110 -4.26 6.09 8.78
CA LEU A 110 -4.57 6.04 10.21
C LEU A 110 -5.05 7.40 10.72
N ALA A 111 -4.35 8.48 10.37
CA ALA A 111 -4.75 9.84 10.75
C ALA A 111 -6.16 10.16 10.27
N THR A 112 -6.47 9.83 9.02
CA THR A 112 -7.82 10.00 8.45
C THR A 112 -8.85 9.15 9.21
N GLY A 113 -8.52 7.91 9.56
CA GLY A 113 -9.41 7.03 10.35
C GLY A 113 -9.74 7.61 11.74
N PHE A 114 -8.74 8.17 12.43
CA PHE A 114 -8.97 8.87 13.71
C PHE A 114 -9.82 10.13 13.52
N GLN A 115 -9.55 10.93 12.48
CA GLN A 115 -10.33 12.13 12.17
C GLN A 115 -11.79 11.80 11.90
N GLU A 116 -12.07 10.78 11.11
CA GLU A 116 -13.42 10.32 10.83
C GLU A 116 -14.13 9.70 12.04
N ALA A 117 -13.37 9.23 13.03
CA ALA A 117 -13.89 8.77 14.32
C ALA A 117 -14.14 9.93 15.31
N GLY A 118 -13.85 11.17 14.93
CA GLY A 118 -14.09 12.37 15.74
C GLY A 118 -12.90 12.80 16.60
N TYR A 119 -11.70 12.30 16.34
CA TYR A 119 -10.48 12.73 17.03
C TYR A 119 -9.78 13.86 16.28
N ILE A 120 -9.15 14.75 17.03
CA ILE A 120 -8.27 15.80 16.49
C ILE A 120 -6.84 15.23 16.45
N VAL A 121 -6.34 14.96 15.26
CA VAL A 121 -4.98 14.45 15.05
C VAL A 121 -4.01 15.62 15.08
N VAL A 122 -3.07 15.60 16.03
CA VAL A 122 -2.05 16.65 16.22
C VAL A 122 -0.67 16.15 15.87
N LYS A 123 0.16 17.07 15.38
CA LYS A 123 1.57 16.81 15.02
C LYS A 123 2.51 17.54 15.97
N GLN A 124 3.77 17.17 15.93
CA GLN A 124 4.81 17.85 16.69
C GLN A 124 4.79 19.37 16.40
N GLY A 125 4.83 20.17 17.45
CA GLY A 125 4.69 21.63 17.38
C GLY A 125 3.26 22.16 17.65
N ASP A 126 2.25 21.29 17.67
CA ASP A 126 0.89 21.67 18.12
C ASP A 126 0.89 21.91 19.63
N PRO A 127 0.23 22.98 20.15
CA PRO A 127 0.12 23.23 21.59
C PRO A 127 -0.49 22.07 22.40
N ASN A 128 -1.34 21.28 21.77
CA ASN A 128 -2.03 20.15 22.41
C ASN A 128 -1.25 18.82 22.28
N PHE A 129 -0.07 18.83 21.64
CA PHE A 129 0.69 17.60 21.38
C PHE A 129 1.02 16.83 22.66
N ALA A 130 1.44 17.51 23.71
CA ALA A 130 1.80 16.89 24.98
C ALA A 130 0.60 16.23 25.69
N ALA A 131 -0.60 16.79 25.53
CA ALA A 131 -1.84 16.29 26.12
C ALA A 131 -2.54 15.24 25.23
N ALA A 132 -2.11 15.08 23.99
CA ALA A 132 -2.71 14.13 23.05
C ALA A 132 -2.38 12.68 23.43
N ALA A 133 -3.38 11.79 23.31
CA ALA A 133 -3.18 10.37 23.55
C ALA A 133 -2.23 9.77 22.47
N PRO A 134 -1.15 9.08 22.89
CA PRO A 134 -0.19 8.52 21.94
C PRO A 134 -0.70 7.23 21.31
N VAL A 135 -0.43 7.06 20.03
CA VAL A 135 -0.64 5.84 19.27
C VAL A 135 0.62 5.50 18.49
N THR A 136 0.98 4.23 18.47
CA THR A 136 2.04 3.68 17.62
C THR A 136 1.47 2.62 16.72
N ALA A 137 2.07 2.43 15.55
CA ALA A 137 1.70 1.39 14.61
C ALA A 137 2.93 0.64 14.09
N GLN A 138 2.76 -0.66 13.86
CA GLN A 138 3.73 -1.51 13.16
C GLN A 138 3.04 -2.10 11.93
N ILE A 139 3.66 -1.98 10.77
CA ILE A 139 3.21 -2.61 9.54
C ILE A 139 3.81 -4.02 9.52
N ILE A 140 2.96 -5.02 9.67
CA ILE A 140 3.35 -6.44 9.56
C ILE A 140 3.23 -6.89 8.11
N ASP A 141 2.18 -6.40 7.40
CA ASP A 141 1.99 -6.63 5.98
C ASP A 141 1.34 -5.40 5.32
N PHE A 142 1.79 -5.07 4.12
CA PHE A 142 1.25 -4.06 3.23
C PHE A 142 1.73 -4.40 1.83
N TRP A 143 0.89 -5.13 1.06
CA TRP A 143 1.33 -5.70 -0.21
C TRP A 143 0.21 -5.81 -1.23
N ALA A 144 0.51 -5.45 -2.47
CA ALA A 144 -0.37 -5.63 -3.61
C ALA A 144 0.19 -6.67 -4.57
N TRP A 145 -0.70 -7.44 -5.20
CA TRP A 145 -0.34 -8.41 -6.23
C TRP A 145 -1.48 -8.62 -7.21
N PHE A 146 -1.14 -9.10 -8.40
CA PHE A 146 -2.09 -9.51 -9.41
C PHE A 146 -2.10 -11.02 -9.52
N GLN A 147 -3.28 -11.58 -9.68
CA GLN A 147 -3.50 -13.00 -9.84
C GLN A 147 -4.22 -13.26 -11.15
N PRO A 148 -3.50 -13.73 -12.19
CA PRO A 148 -4.11 -14.11 -13.46
C PRO A 148 -5.11 -15.27 -13.25
N GLY A 149 -6.32 -15.11 -13.78
CA GLY A 149 -7.34 -16.14 -13.90
C GLY A 149 -7.58 -16.49 -15.38
N PHE A 150 -8.57 -17.33 -15.66
CA PHE A 150 -8.86 -17.79 -17.02
C PHE A 150 -9.48 -16.67 -17.89
N TRP A 151 -10.41 -15.90 -17.32
CA TRP A 151 -11.13 -14.82 -18.04
C TRP A 151 -10.82 -13.42 -17.51
N SER A 152 -10.17 -13.33 -16.39
CA SER A 152 -9.90 -12.04 -15.74
C SER A 152 -8.64 -12.11 -14.92
N ILE A 153 -8.10 -10.95 -14.56
CA ILE A 153 -7.00 -10.79 -13.63
C ILE A 153 -7.58 -10.18 -12.35
N THR A 154 -7.32 -10.81 -11.21
CA THR A 154 -7.70 -10.24 -9.92
C THR A 154 -6.55 -9.40 -9.39
N THR A 155 -6.82 -8.12 -9.18
CA THR A 155 -5.92 -7.21 -8.45
C THR A 155 -6.24 -7.31 -6.97
N ASN A 156 -5.23 -7.40 -6.13
CA ASN A 156 -5.38 -7.61 -4.69
C ASN A 156 -4.45 -6.67 -3.93
N GLN A 157 -4.90 -6.25 -2.73
CA GLN A 157 -4.05 -5.62 -1.73
C GLN A 157 -4.46 -6.15 -0.35
N LYS A 158 -3.48 -6.38 0.52
CA LYS A 158 -3.68 -6.71 1.92
C LYS A 158 -2.85 -5.81 2.82
N SER A 159 -3.38 -5.54 4.01
CA SER A 159 -2.65 -4.88 5.08
C SER A 159 -2.87 -5.61 6.39
N GLU A 160 -1.81 -5.73 7.18
CA GLU A 160 -1.85 -6.14 8.57
C GLU A 160 -1.04 -5.16 9.38
N LEU A 161 -1.72 -4.44 10.28
CA LEU A 161 -1.12 -3.43 11.15
C LEU A 161 -1.37 -3.82 12.60
N GLN A 162 -0.37 -3.65 13.45
CA GLN A 162 -0.52 -3.72 14.89
C GLN A 162 -0.52 -2.30 15.45
N LEU A 163 -1.67 -1.86 15.97
CA LEU A 163 -1.83 -0.56 16.61
C LEU A 163 -1.74 -0.73 18.12
N SER A 164 -1.04 0.19 18.78
CA SER A 164 -0.93 0.23 20.23
C SER A 164 -1.23 1.63 20.74
N GLY A 165 -2.09 1.72 21.74
CA GLY A 165 -2.52 2.98 22.36
C GLY A 165 -3.67 2.78 23.33
N ASP A 166 -4.16 3.88 23.87
CA ASP A 166 -5.35 3.92 24.70
C ASP A 166 -6.26 5.07 24.23
N VAL A 167 -7.01 4.79 23.15
CA VAL A 167 -7.83 5.79 22.43
C VAL A 167 -9.17 5.18 22.02
N GLY A 168 -10.27 5.69 22.58
CA GLY A 168 -11.58 5.16 22.29
C GLY A 168 -11.74 3.71 22.74
N ALA A 169 -12.05 2.82 21.81
CA ALA A 169 -12.12 1.38 22.07
C ALA A 169 -10.78 0.65 21.80
N LEU A 170 -9.75 1.37 21.34
CA LEU A 170 -8.40 0.83 21.24
C LEU A 170 -7.76 0.82 22.63
N HIS A 171 -7.61 -0.35 23.22
CA HIS A 171 -6.94 -0.58 24.48
C HIS A 171 -5.77 -1.55 24.30
N GLY A 172 -4.53 -1.08 24.58
CA GLY A 172 -3.32 -1.87 24.38
C GLY A 172 -2.99 -2.09 22.89
N ALA A 173 -2.56 -3.30 22.56
CA ALA A 173 -2.20 -3.67 21.19
C ALA A 173 -3.38 -4.39 20.50
N GLN A 174 -3.81 -3.89 19.35
CA GLN A 174 -4.85 -4.50 18.53
C GLN A 174 -4.44 -4.58 17.06
N THR A 175 -4.94 -5.58 16.35
CA THR A 175 -4.60 -5.83 14.95
C THR A 175 -5.70 -5.31 14.02
N VAL A 176 -5.30 -4.48 13.05
CA VAL A 176 -6.11 -4.07 11.91
C VAL A 176 -5.69 -4.91 10.71
N LYS A 177 -6.61 -5.76 10.23
CA LYS A 177 -6.41 -6.55 9.00
C LYS A 177 -7.41 -6.12 7.94
N THR A 178 -6.90 -5.87 6.74
CA THR A 178 -7.72 -5.56 5.58
C THR A 178 -7.28 -6.36 4.37
N ARG A 179 -8.23 -6.65 3.49
CA ARG A 179 -7.98 -7.21 2.17
C ARG A 179 -9.01 -6.66 1.19
N VAL A 180 -8.54 -6.17 0.06
CA VAL A 180 -9.37 -5.72 -1.05
C VAL A 180 -8.98 -6.46 -2.30
N SER A 181 -9.96 -6.75 -3.16
CA SER A 181 -9.75 -7.48 -4.40
C SER A 181 -10.71 -6.97 -5.47
N GLU A 182 -10.21 -6.86 -6.70
CA GLU A 182 -11.02 -6.47 -7.86
C GLU A 182 -10.70 -7.38 -9.05
N SER A 183 -11.72 -7.68 -9.84
CA SER A 183 -11.58 -8.44 -11.09
C SER A 183 -11.59 -7.51 -12.28
N LYS A 184 -10.57 -7.62 -13.15
CA LYS A 184 -10.40 -6.81 -14.37
C LYS A 184 -10.07 -7.71 -15.55
N GLN A 185 -10.54 -7.34 -16.75
CA GLN A 185 -10.22 -8.10 -17.98
C GLN A 185 -8.83 -7.76 -18.50
N VAL A 186 -8.41 -6.52 -18.32
CA VAL A 186 -7.10 -6.00 -18.69
C VAL A 186 -6.55 -5.24 -17.49
N VAL A 187 -5.24 -5.34 -17.26
CA VAL A 187 -4.55 -4.66 -16.16
C VAL A 187 -3.47 -3.76 -16.73
N VAL A 188 -3.44 -2.52 -16.26
CA VAL A 188 -2.47 -1.48 -16.62
C VAL A 188 -1.76 -0.92 -15.38
N SER A 189 -0.79 -0.04 -15.56
CA SER A 189 0.01 0.49 -14.45
C SER A 189 -0.82 1.24 -13.39
N SER A 190 -1.90 1.94 -13.80
CA SER A 190 -2.80 2.63 -12.88
C SER A 190 -3.60 1.70 -11.96
N ASP A 191 -3.75 0.43 -12.31
CA ASP A 191 -4.45 -0.54 -11.45
C ASP A 191 -3.68 -0.86 -10.18
N TRP A 192 -2.36 -0.69 -10.19
CA TRP A 192 -1.54 -0.76 -8.98
C TRP A 192 -1.86 0.39 -8.02
N GLN A 193 -1.97 1.61 -8.57
CA GLN A 193 -2.38 2.78 -7.78
C GLN A 193 -3.76 2.55 -7.18
N GLU A 194 -4.73 2.22 -8.01
CA GLU A 194 -6.13 2.05 -7.61
C GLU A 194 -6.29 1.00 -6.50
N ILE A 195 -5.70 -0.18 -6.63
CA ILE A 195 -5.87 -1.25 -5.63
C ILE A 195 -5.18 -0.90 -4.31
N VAL A 196 -4.05 -0.19 -4.33
CA VAL A 196 -3.36 0.24 -3.11
C VAL A 196 -4.15 1.37 -2.42
N GLU A 197 -4.69 2.34 -3.16
CA GLU A 197 -5.55 3.40 -2.63
C GLU A 197 -6.83 2.85 -1.99
N LYS A 198 -7.45 1.82 -2.60
CA LYS A 198 -8.58 1.08 -2.00
C LYS A 198 -8.17 0.36 -0.72
N GLY A 199 -6.98 -0.23 -0.70
CA GLY A 199 -6.43 -0.84 0.51
C GLY A 199 -6.24 0.16 1.64
N LEU A 200 -5.69 1.35 1.34
CA LEU A 200 -5.55 2.43 2.32
C LEU A 200 -6.92 2.94 2.82
N SER A 201 -7.91 3.05 1.93
CA SER A 201 -9.28 3.39 2.32
C SER A 201 -9.90 2.36 3.26
N ALA A 202 -9.62 1.07 3.03
CA ALA A 202 -10.04 0.00 3.94
C ALA A 202 -9.34 0.08 5.30
N VAL A 203 -8.06 0.44 5.35
CA VAL A 203 -7.32 0.71 6.60
C VAL A 203 -7.96 1.88 7.35
N THR A 204 -8.27 2.99 6.66
CA THR A 204 -8.96 4.14 7.25
C THR A 204 -10.28 3.73 7.90
N LEU A 205 -11.14 3.04 7.15
CA LEU A 205 -12.44 2.58 7.65
C LEU A 205 -12.29 1.65 8.87
N ARG A 206 -11.38 0.68 8.79
CA ARG A 206 -11.17 -0.28 9.87
C ARG A 206 -10.59 0.37 11.13
N THR A 207 -9.73 1.38 10.96
CA THR A 207 -9.23 2.19 12.08
C THR A 207 -10.37 2.96 12.76
N LYS A 208 -11.21 3.62 11.96
CA LYS A 208 -12.41 4.32 12.48
C LYS A 208 -13.32 3.40 13.27
N GLU A 209 -13.65 2.22 12.73
CA GLU A 209 -14.48 1.22 13.41
C GLU A 209 -13.85 0.77 14.72
N LEU A 210 -12.56 0.44 14.70
CA LEU A 210 -11.81 -0.02 15.86
C LEU A 210 -11.89 1.00 17.01
N VAL A 211 -11.60 2.27 16.76
CA VAL A 211 -11.55 3.28 17.83
C VAL A 211 -12.95 3.75 18.25
N SER A 212 -13.97 3.56 17.41
CA SER A 212 -15.36 3.85 17.73
C SER A 212 -16.07 2.70 18.45
N GLY A 213 -15.46 1.51 18.56
CA GLY A 213 -16.05 0.33 19.18
C GLY A 213 -17.23 -0.27 18.39
N LYS A 214 -17.15 -0.20 17.05
CA LYS A 214 -18.20 -0.69 16.12
C LYS A 214 -17.73 -1.89 15.32
#